data_88241b6f090b906ad4aeba9ad92ea575
#
_entry.id   88241b6f090b906ad4aeba9ad92ea575
#
_cell.length_a   1.000
_cell.length_b   1.000
_cell.length_c   1.000
_cell.angle_alpha   90.00
_cell.angle_beta   90.00
_cell.angle_gamma   90.00
#
_symmetry.space_group_name_H-M   'P 1'
#
loop_
_entity.id
_entity.type
_entity.pdbx_description
1 polymer ?
#
loop_
_entity_poly.entity_id
_entity_poly.type
_entity_poly.pdbx_seq_one_letter_code
_entity_poly.pdbx_strand_id
1 'polypeptide(L)'
;MELPKRKPNRIPNFDYSTPGAYFVTICTQNRQKIFWENVGASIARPQTPRLSHAGQIVEQAIKNIGHHYLSISVDHYVVMPNHIHLLLQINTDENGRPMVAPTISIVVQQMKGYVTKQLGRSIWQKLFHDHVIRNENDYRIIWEYIENNPTQWEQDCFYLE
;
A
#
# COMPACT_ATOMS: atom_id res chain seq x y z
N MET A 1 -8.03 -32.93 14.36
CA MET A 1 -7.30 -32.28 13.25
C MET A 1 -7.13 -30.81 13.61
N GLU A 2 -5.95 -30.41 14.03
CA GLU A 2 -5.70 -29.00 14.28
C GLU A 2 -5.61 -28.26 12.93
N LEU A 3 -6.44 -27.24 12.76
CA LEU A 3 -6.36 -26.35 11.61
C LEU A 3 -5.00 -25.64 11.64
N PRO A 4 -4.31 -25.52 10.49
CA PRO A 4 -3.02 -24.85 10.45
C PRO A 4 -3.19 -23.40 10.96
N LYS A 5 -2.48 -23.09 12.05
CA LYS A 5 -2.46 -21.71 12.58
C LYS A 5 -1.87 -20.77 11.53
N ARG A 6 -2.63 -19.77 11.12
CA ARG A 6 -2.11 -18.71 10.25
C ARG A 6 -0.88 -18.09 10.91
N LYS A 7 0.21 -18.00 10.16
CA LYS A 7 1.39 -17.23 10.61
C LYS A 7 0.94 -15.79 10.90
N PRO A 8 1.34 -15.22 12.03
CA PRO A 8 1.02 -13.83 12.33
C PRO A 8 1.61 -12.92 11.23
N ASN A 9 0.82 -11.99 10.72
CA ASN A 9 1.23 -11.04 9.68
C ASN A 9 2.30 -10.05 10.18
N ARG A 10 2.61 -10.04 11.46
CA ARG A 10 3.49 -9.06 12.10
C ARG A 10 4.57 -9.75 12.91
N ILE A 11 5.72 -9.08 12.97
CA ILE A 11 6.84 -9.51 13.81
C ILE A 11 6.44 -9.30 15.27
N PRO A 12 6.46 -10.38 16.10
CA PRO A 12 6.16 -10.24 17.52
C PRO A 12 7.13 -9.25 18.21
N ASN A 13 6.60 -8.39 19.07
CA ASN A 13 7.35 -7.41 19.86
C ASN A 13 8.12 -6.36 19.02
N PHE A 14 7.82 -6.21 17.74
CA PHE A 14 8.40 -5.14 16.91
C PHE A 14 7.57 -3.87 17.05
N ASP A 15 8.25 -2.75 17.29
CA ASP A 15 7.62 -1.43 17.33
C ASP A 15 7.51 -0.84 15.91
N TYR A 16 6.32 -0.85 15.35
CA TYR A 16 6.01 -0.33 14.01
C TYR A 16 5.96 1.21 13.92
N SER A 17 6.41 1.91 14.96
CA SER A 17 6.75 3.34 14.93
C SER A 17 8.25 3.60 14.83
N THR A 18 9.06 2.53 14.75
CA THR A 18 10.52 2.63 14.61
C THR A 18 10.90 3.27 13.28
N PRO A 19 11.84 4.24 13.25
CA PRO A 19 12.34 4.80 12.00
C PRO A 19 12.85 3.73 11.04
N GLY A 20 12.58 3.91 9.76
CA GLY A 20 12.96 2.98 8.70
C GLY A 20 11.90 2.86 7.62
N ALA A 21 12.13 1.97 6.68
CA ALA A 21 11.28 1.75 5.54
C ALA A 21 10.37 0.53 5.73
N TYR A 22 9.13 0.66 5.26
CA TYR A 22 8.09 -0.35 5.36
C TYR A 22 7.39 -0.53 4.02
N PHE A 23 7.28 -1.77 3.57
CA PHE A 23 6.49 -2.12 2.40
C PHE A 23 5.11 -2.59 2.86
N VAL A 24 4.07 -1.95 2.35
CA VAL A 24 2.68 -2.21 2.76
C VAL A 24 1.83 -2.58 1.54
N THR A 25 1.02 -3.62 1.67
CA THR A 25 0.05 -4.03 0.66
C THR A 25 -1.35 -4.04 1.26
N ILE A 26 -2.27 -3.33 0.63
CA ILE A 26 -3.66 -3.22 1.07
C ILE A 26 -4.57 -3.65 -0.07
N CYS A 27 -5.40 -4.66 0.18
CA CYS A 27 -6.29 -5.25 -0.83
C CYS A 27 -7.73 -4.79 -0.65
N THR A 28 -8.46 -4.73 -1.75
CA THR A 28 -9.91 -4.54 -1.74
C THR A 28 -10.62 -5.79 -1.21
N GLN A 29 -11.80 -5.59 -0.64
CA GLN A 29 -12.67 -6.68 -0.20
C GLN A 29 -13.02 -7.58 -1.39
N ASN A 30 -12.91 -8.89 -1.21
CA ASN A 30 -13.10 -9.90 -2.25
C ASN A 30 -12.23 -9.66 -3.52
N ARG A 31 -11.14 -8.93 -3.39
CA ARG A 31 -10.23 -8.58 -4.49
C ARG A 31 -10.94 -7.96 -5.70
N GLN A 32 -11.95 -7.12 -5.44
CA GLN A 32 -12.69 -6.43 -6.49
C GLN A 32 -11.77 -5.46 -7.24
N LYS A 33 -11.77 -5.55 -8.55
CA LYS A 33 -10.97 -4.70 -9.46
C LYS A 33 -11.67 -3.36 -9.68
N ILE A 34 -11.59 -2.45 -8.72
CA ILE A 34 -12.34 -1.18 -8.70
C ILE A 34 -11.48 0.06 -8.92
N PHE A 35 -10.16 -0.06 -8.91
CA PHE A 35 -9.27 1.11 -8.97
C PHE A 35 -8.85 1.53 -10.38
N TRP A 36 -8.95 0.65 -11.36
CA TRP A 36 -8.68 1.00 -12.76
C TRP A 36 -9.99 1.14 -13.52
N GLU A 37 -10.02 2.04 -14.52
CA GLU A 37 -11.13 2.07 -15.47
C GLU A 37 -11.13 0.78 -16.28
N ASN A 38 -12.33 0.21 -16.48
CA ASN A 38 -12.52 -0.89 -17.42
C ASN A 38 -12.37 -0.34 -18.84
N VAL A 39 -11.14 -0.34 -19.36
CA VAL A 39 -10.93 -0.15 -20.78
C VAL A 39 -11.37 -1.45 -21.45
N GLY A 40 -12.41 -1.40 -22.25
CA GLY A 40 -12.92 -2.57 -23.00
C GLY A 40 -11.78 -3.32 -23.68
N ALA A 41 -11.94 -4.64 -23.83
CA ALA A 41 -10.93 -5.63 -24.20
C ALA A 41 -10.35 -5.47 -25.64
N SER A 42 -10.41 -4.31 -26.24
CA SER A 42 -9.87 -4.06 -27.57
C SER A 42 -8.85 -2.95 -27.56
N ILE A 43 -7.67 -3.28 -28.04
CA ILE A 43 -6.63 -2.42 -28.58
C ILE A 43 -5.63 -1.90 -27.53
N ALA A 44 -4.36 -2.28 -27.74
CA ALA A 44 -3.15 -1.71 -27.18
C ALA A 44 -3.29 -1.18 -25.73
N ARG A 45 -2.84 -1.98 -24.77
CA ARG A 45 -2.73 -1.57 -23.37
C ARG A 45 -2.08 -0.20 -23.29
N PRO A 46 -2.77 0.82 -22.75
CA PRO A 46 -2.07 2.08 -22.47
C PRO A 46 -0.90 1.77 -21.55
N GLN A 47 0.26 2.32 -21.84
CA GLN A 47 1.47 2.15 -21.03
C GLN A 47 1.25 2.63 -19.59
N THR A 48 0.25 3.47 -19.34
CA THR A 48 -0.17 3.98 -18.04
C THR A 48 -1.64 3.63 -17.82
N PRO A 49 -1.95 2.78 -16.83
CA PRO A 49 -3.34 2.46 -16.51
C PRO A 49 -4.08 3.70 -16.04
N ARG A 50 -5.33 3.85 -16.48
CA ARG A 50 -6.20 4.94 -16.09
C ARG A 50 -6.93 4.60 -14.81
N LEU A 51 -6.78 5.43 -13.78
CA LEU A 51 -7.47 5.25 -12.51
C LEU A 51 -8.96 5.58 -12.64
N SER A 52 -9.80 4.72 -12.06
CA SER A 52 -11.22 4.99 -11.85
C SER A 52 -11.40 6.13 -10.83
N HIS A 53 -12.63 6.56 -10.64
CA HIS A 53 -12.95 7.52 -9.56
C HIS A 53 -12.48 7.01 -8.18
N ALA A 54 -12.73 5.74 -7.87
CA ALA A 54 -12.22 5.13 -6.63
C ALA A 54 -10.70 5.12 -6.55
N GLY A 55 -10.03 4.77 -7.66
CA GLY A 55 -8.57 4.80 -7.75
C GLY A 55 -7.97 6.18 -7.54
N GLN A 56 -8.60 7.23 -8.08
CA GLN A 56 -8.18 8.62 -7.88
C GLN A 56 -8.31 9.08 -6.42
N ILE A 57 -9.40 8.70 -5.75
CA ILE A 57 -9.57 8.97 -4.31
C ILE A 57 -8.49 8.29 -3.48
N VAL A 58 -8.18 7.02 -3.80
CA VAL A 58 -7.11 6.28 -3.13
C VAL A 58 -5.75 6.94 -3.37
N GLU A 59 -5.44 7.32 -4.61
CA GLU A 59 -4.19 8.01 -4.92
C GLU A 59 -4.06 9.33 -4.16
N GLN A 60 -5.13 10.10 -4.07
CA GLN A 60 -5.14 11.34 -3.30
C GLN A 60 -4.92 11.07 -1.79
N ALA A 61 -5.54 10.03 -1.26
CA ALA A 61 -5.33 9.61 0.13
C ALA A 61 -3.87 9.24 0.41
N ILE A 62 -3.21 8.54 -0.52
CA ILE A 62 -1.79 8.18 -0.44
C ILE A 62 -0.93 9.46 -0.41
N LYS A 63 -1.16 10.37 -1.33
CA LYS A 63 -0.42 11.64 -1.41
C LYS A 63 -0.58 12.51 -0.16
N ASN A 64 -1.71 12.41 0.51
CA ASN A 64 -1.98 13.16 1.73
C ASN A 64 -1.27 12.62 2.97
N ILE A 65 -0.74 11.40 2.95
CA ILE A 65 -0.05 10.81 4.12
C ILE A 65 1.10 11.72 4.58
N GLY A 66 1.98 12.12 3.67
CA GLY A 66 3.12 12.97 4.01
C GLY A 66 2.74 14.39 4.45
N HIS A 67 1.56 14.90 4.05
CA HIS A 67 1.04 16.17 4.53
C HIS A 67 0.42 16.05 5.92
N HIS A 68 -0.15 14.90 6.24
CA HIS A 68 -0.81 14.66 7.52
C HIS A 68 0.19 14.30 8.63
N TYR A 69 1.27 13.59 8.29
CA TYR A 69 2.31 13.16 9.22
C TYR A 69 3.68 13.66 8.78
N LEU A 70 4.24 14.63 9.50
CA LEU A 70 5.57 15.19 9.20
C LEU A 70 6.70 14.16 9.33
N SER A 71 6.48 13.14 10.15
CA SER A 71 7.45 12.07 10.38
C SER A 71 7.39 10.94 9.34
N ILE A 72 6.43 10.98 8.42
CA ILE A 72 6.23 9.91 7.45
C ILE A 72 6.27 10.46 6.02
N SER A 73 7.05 9.83 5.17
CA SER A 73 7.03 10.05 3.73
C SER A 73 6.56 8.81 2.98
N VAL A 74 5.95 9.03 1.83
CA VAL A 74 5.64 7.99 0.86
C VAL A 74 6.72 8.05 -0.22
N ASP A 75 7.67 7.12 -0.15
CA ASP A 75 8.80 7.12 -1.07
C ASP A 75 8.41 6.62 -2.46
N HIS A 76 7.54 5.63 -2.49
CA HIS A 76 6.99 5.08 -3.74
C HIS A 76 5.63 4.43 -3.48
N TYR A 77 4.80 4.34 -4.52
CA TYR A 77 3.51 3.66 -4.45
C TYR A 77 3.03 3.24 -5.83
N VAL A 78 2.07 2.34 -5.84
CA VAL A 78 1.30 1.99 -7.04
C VAL A 78 -0.14 1.65 -6.66
N VAL A 79 -1.08 2.08 -7.48
CA VAL A 79 -2.49 1.71 -7.40
C VAL A 79 -2.76 0.67 -8.47
N MET A 80 -2.98 -0.57 -8.05
CA MET A 80 -3.33 -1.71 -8.91
C MET A 80 -4.85 -1.89 -8.97
N PRO A 81 -5.39 -2.72 -9.86
CA PRO A 81 -6.85 -2.85 -9.99
C PRO A 81 -7.58 -3.21 -8.70
N ASN A 82 -7.01 -4.05 -7.84
CA ASN A 82 -7.64 -4.58 -6.63
C ASN A 82 -6.79 -4.47 -5.36
N HIS A 83 -5.69 -3.74 -5.41
CA HIS A 83 -4.82 -3.52 -4.27
C HIS A 83 -3.91 -2.31 -4.50
N ILE A 84 -3.23 -1.90 -3.45
CA ILE A 84 -2.20 -0.87 -3.51
C ILE A 84 -0.93 -1.38 -2.83
N HIS A 85 0.20 -0.92 -3.32
CA HIS A 85 1.49 -1.07 -2.65
C HIS A 85 2.02 0.29 -2.25
N LEU A 86 2.53 0.40 -1.04
CA LEU A 86 3.14 1.61 -0.50
C LEU A 86 4.54 1.29 0.01
N LEU A 87 5.49 2.12 -0.32
CA LEU A 87 6.81 2.18 0.32
C LEU A 87 6.83 3.40 1.22
N LEU A 88 6.68 3.18 2.51
CA LEU A 88 6.60 4.21 3.53
C LEU A 88 7.93 4.33 4.27
N GLN A 89 8.33 5.55 4.56
CA GLN A 89 9.49 5.84 5.40
C GLN A 89 9.04 6.56 6.67
N ILE A 90 9.40 6.01 7.83
CA ILE A 90 9.35 6.75 9.09
C ILE A 90 10.69 7.44 9.28
N ASN A 91 10.67 8.76 9.28
CA ASN A 91 11.86 9.60 9.27
C ASN A 91 12.39 9.89 10.70
N THR A 92 13.66 10.21 10.78
CA THR A 92 14.30 10.80 11.96
C THR A 92 14.31 12.33 11.84
N ASP A 93 14.60 13.02 12.93
CA ASP A 93 14.88 14.46 12.92
C ASP A 93 16.24 14.76 12.24
N GLU A 94 16.59 16.06 12.13
CA GLU A 94 17.85 16.52 11.52
C GLU A 94 19.10 15.95 12.19
N ASN A 95 18.99 15.51 13.46
CA ASN A 95 20.08 14.92 14.24
C ASN A 95 20.05 13.38 14.24
N GLY A 96 19.22 12.76 13.41
CA GLY A 96 19.06 11.31 13.32
C GLY A 96 18.30 10.70 14.51
N ARG A 97 17.55 11.49 15.28
CA ARG A 97 16.76 11.01 16.42
C ARG A 97 15.36 10.60 15.96
N PRO A 98 14.77 9.58 16.61
CA PRO A 98 13.39 9.21 16.34
C PRO A 98 12.44 10.40 16.58
N MET A 99 11.59 10.70 15.59
CA MET A 99 10.49 11.63 15.75
C MET A 99 9.30 10.91 16.37
N VAL A 100 8.38 11.67 17.00
CA VAL A 100 7.09 11.13 17.40
C VAL A 100 6.32 10.77 16.13
N ALA A 101 6.11 9.48 15.91
CA ALA A 101 5.45 8.96 14.73
C ALA A 101 4.31 8.02 15.12
N PRO A 102 3.20 8.00 14.36
CA PRO A 102 2.19 6.97 14.50
C PRO A 102 2.77 5.63 14.04
N THR A 103 2.15 4.53 14.46
CA THR A 103 2.46 3.23 13.91
C THR A 103 1.95 3.12 12.46
N ILE A 104 2.57 2.25 11.67
CA ILE A 104 2.11 1.96 10.30
C ILE A 104 0.63 1.55 10.28
N SER A 105 0.17 0.82 11.30
CA SER A 105 -1.26 0.48 11.43
C SER A 105 -2.18 1.69 11.52
N ILE A 106 -1.80 2.69 12.29
CA ILE A 106 -2.61 3.92 12.44
C ILE A 106 -2.67 4.66 11.12
N VAL A 107 -1.54 4.78 10.42
CA VAL A 107 -1.48 5.43 9.10
C VAL A 107 -2.40 4.72 8.11
N VAL A 108 -2.31 3.40 8.02
CA VAL A 108 -3.15 2.59 7.13
C VAL A 108 -4.63 2.71 7.51
N GLN A 109 -4.95 2.61 8.79
CA GLN A 109 -6.32 2.71 9.27
C GLN A 109 -6.96 4.07 8.93
N GLN A 110 -6.23 5.15 9.13
CA GLN A 110 -6.72 6.50 8.84
C GLN A 110 -6.88 6.73 7.34
N MET A 111 -5.95 6.24 6.53
CA MET A 111 -6.06 6.30 5.08
C MET A 111 -7.28 5.50 4.57
N LYS A 112 -7.47 4.29 5.04
CA LYS A 112 -8.65 3.46 4.73
C LYS A 112 -9.96 4.16 5.14
N GLY A 113 -10.00 4.75 6.33
CA GLY A 113 -11.16 5.49 6.85
C GLY A 113 -11.50 6.69 5.98
N TYR A 114 -10.51 7.45 5.55
CA TYR A 114 -10.70 8.57 4.64
C TYR A 114 -11.33 8.11 3.32
N VAL A 115 -10.79 7.09 2.68
CA VAL A 115 -11.31 6.54 1.41
C VAL A 115 -12.74 6.02 1.61
N THR A 116 -13.01 5.29 2.68
CA THR A 116 -14.36 4.80 3.02
C THR A 116 -15.35 5.96 3.14
N LYS A 117 -14.96 7.04 3.81
CA LYS A 117 -15.79 8.24 3.95
C LYS A 117 -16.08 8.90 2.61
N GLN A 118 -15.07 9.03 1.74
CA GLN A 118 -15.21 9.66 0.43
C GLN A 118 -16.10 8.84 -0.52
N LEU A 119 -16.00 7.51 -0.45
CA LEU A 119 -16.79 6.60 -1.30
C LEU A 119 -18.18 6.28 -0.72
N GLY A 120 -18.43 6.60 0.55
CA GLY A 120 -19.67 6.26 1.25
C GLY A 120 -19.85 4.78 1.54
N ARG A 121 -18.80 3.96 1.34
CA ARG A 121 -18.82 2.51 1.62
C ARG A 121 -17.42 1.99 1.89
N SER A 122 -17.31 0.92 2.68
CA SER A 122 -16.05 0.22 2.88
C SER A 122 -15.72 -0.65 1.67
N ILE A 123 -14.49 -0.54 1.22
CA ILE A 123 -13.96 -1.29 0.06
C ILE A 123 -12.78 -2.19 0.41
N TRP A 124 -12.32 -2.16 1.65
CA TRP A 124 -11.06 -2.75 2.06
C TRP A 124 -11.22 -4.10 2.74
N GLN A 125 -10.24 -4.99 2.55
CA GLN A 125 -10.05 -6.12 3.45
C GLN A 125 -9.74 -5.61 4.86
N LYS A 126 -10.12 -6.38 5.87
CA LYS A 126 -9.92 -6.02 7.28
C LYS A 126 -8.44 -5.84 7.64
N LEU A 127 -7.60 -6.76 7.17
CA LEU A 127 -6.17 -6.77 7.42
C LEU A 127 -5.39 -6.24 6.21
N PHE A 128 -4.13 -5.89 6.43
CA PHE A 128 -3.16 -5.56 5.38
C PHE A 128 -1.86 -6.34 5.61
N HIS A 129 -1.02 -6.40 4.58
CA HIS A 129 0.30 -7.03 4.66
C HIS A 129 1.36 -5.96 4.78
N ASP A 130 2.37 -6.23 5.61
CA ASP A 130 3.53 -5.36 5.77
C ASP A 130 4.82 -6.16 5.80
N HIS A 131 5.91 -5.53 5.34
CA HIS A 131 7.25 -6.05 5.38
C HIS A 131 8.19 -4.95 5.86
N VAL A 132 8.94 -5.23 6.91
CA VAL A 132 9.95 -4.31 7.43
C VAL A 132 11.21 -4.43 6.56
N ILE A 133 11.60 -3.35 5.90
CA ILE A 133 12.79 -3.31 5.05
C ILE A 133 14.02 -3.16 5.93
N ARG A 134 14.99 -4.06 5.78
CA ARG A 134 16.15 -4.15 6.68
C ARG A 134 17.46 -3.68 6.07
N ASN A 135 17.54 -3.56 4.77
CA ASN A 135 18.75 -3.17 4.06
C ASN A 135 18.43 -2.51 2.72
N GLU A 136 19.44 -1.88 2.14
CA GLU A 136 19.29 -1.14 0.89
C GLU A 136 18.97 -2.02 -0.32
N ASN A 137 19.47 -3.26 -0.34
CA ASN A 137 19.16 -4.20 -1.41
C ASN A 137 17.67 -4.61 -1.40
N ASP A 138 17.11 -4.86 -0.22
CA ASP A 138 15.67 -5.14 -0.02
C ASP A 138 14.83 -3.92 -0.46
N TYR A 139 15.25 -2.72 -0.09
CA TYR A 139 14.62 -1.47 -0.50
C TYR A 139 14.59 -1.33 -2.03
N ARG A 140 15.71 -1.55 -2.69
CA ARG A 140 15.83 -1.46 -4.16
C ARG A 140 14.96 -2.49 -4.88
N ILE A 141 14.94 -3.74 -4.41
CA ILE A 141 14.11 -4.81 -4.98
C ILE A 141 12.63 -4.43 -4.89
N ILE A 142 12.19 -3.91 -3.75
CA ILE A 142 10.80 -3.49 -3.54
C ILE A 142 10.46 -2.27 -4.40
N TRP A 143 11.36 -1.32 -4.51
CA TRP A 143 11.18 -0.16 -5.40
C TRP A 143 10.92 -0.60 -6.85
N GLU A 144 11.78 -1.47 -7.38
CA GLU A 144 11.65 -2.02 -8.74
C GLU A 144 10.36 -2.83 -8.90
N TYR A 145 9.96 -3.58 -7.88
CA TYR A 145 8.71 -4.33 -7.89
C TYR A 145 7.49 -3.40 -8.00
N ILE A 146 7.46 -2.32 -7.25
CA ILE A 146 6.38 -1.32 -7.33
C ILE A 146 6.36 -0.66 -8.71
N GLU A 147 7.53 -0.25 -9.22
CA GLU A 147 7.67 0.42 -10.51
C GLU A 147 7.14 -0.44 -11.67
N ASN A 148 7.48 -1.71 -11.67
CA ASN A 148 7.14 -2.63 -12.76
C ASN A 148 5.76 -3.31 -12.59
N ASN A 149 5.11 -3.14 -11.44
CA ASN A 149 3.88 -3.87 -11.10
C ASN A 149 2.75 -3.65 -12.11
N PRO A 150 2.46 -2.43 -12.61
CA PRO A 150 1.39 -2.22 -13.58
C PRO A 150 1.60 -2.97 -14.90
N THR A 151 2.82 -3.09 -15.38
CA THR A 151 3.12 -3.79 -16.65
C THR A 151 3.08 -5.31 -16.49
N GLN A 152 3.21 -5.80 -15.27
CA GLN A 152 3.22 -7.22 -14.92
C GLN A 152 1.94 -7.67 -14.21
N TRP A 153 0.85 -6.90 -14.37
CA TRP A 153 -0.40 -7.17 -13.66
C TRP A 153 -0.92 -8.60 -13.84
N GLU A 154 -0.88 -9.15 -15.03
CA GLU A 154 -1.33 -10.52 -15.30
C GLU A 154 -0.48 -11.61 -14.64
N GLN A 155 0.74 -11.27 -14.22
CA GLN A 155 1.66 -12.16 -13.51
C GLN A 155 1.63 -11.92 -12.00
N ASP A 156 0.85 -10.94 -11.55
CA ASP A 156 0.74 -10.59 -10.15
C ASP A 156 -0.02 -11.67 -9.37
N CYS A 157 0.44 -11.97 -8.16
CA CYS A 157 -0.22 -12.94 -7.28
C CYS A 157 -1.64 -12.52 -6.84
N PHE A 158 -2.00 -11.25 -7.00
CA PHE A 158 -3.34 -10.72 -6.75
C PHE A 158 -4.23 -10.70 -7.99
N TYR A 159 -3.70 -11.10 -9.15
CA TYR A 159 -4.47 -11.21 -10.38
C TYR A 159 -5.50 -12.34 -10.26
N LEU A 160 -6.75 -12.01 -10.56
CA LEU A 160 -7.86 -12.96 -10.67
C LEU A 160 -8.43 -12.82 -12.07
N GLU A 161 -8.55 -13.92 -12.79
CA GLU A 161 -9.21 -13.98 -14.09
C GLU A 161 -10.70 -13.63 -14.01
#